data_7777a190b475f3c40b8dd3ef0718358e
#
_entry.id   7777a190b475f3c40b8dd3ef0718358e
#
_cell.length_a   1.000
_cell.length_b   1.000
_cell.length_c   1.000
_cell.angle_alpha   90.00
_cell.angle_beta   90.00
_cell.angle_gamma   90.00
#
_symmetry.space_group_name_H-M   'P 1'
#
loop_
_entity.id
_entity.type
_entity.pdbx_description
1 polymer ?
#
loop_
_entity_poly.entity_id
_entity_poly.type
_entity_poly.pdbx_seq_one_letter_code
_entity_poly.pdbx_strand_id
1 'polypeptide(L)'
;LCHGWIDGVKRSNDDKTFLQRFTPRSPRSIWSEVNKKKVQQLIKAKLMRPAGLAAVKVAKSNGPWDKAYAPASTIQVPPDLAVALKKNTKAKGFFDTLTGTKRYAFLHRLQTAKRDETRAKRLALFIAMMERGEAFHQ
;
A
#
# COMPACT_ATOMS: atom_id res chain seq x y z
N LEU A 1 -8.40 -12.41 7.75
CA LEU A 1 -9.46 -11.42 7.51
C LEU A 1 -10.72 -11.75 8.32
N CYS A 2 -11.20 -13.01 8.29
CA CYS A 2 -12.43 -13.42 9.00
C CYS A 2 -12.45 -13.08 10.49
N HIS A 3 -11.31 -13.16 11.16
CA HIS A 3 -11.13 -12.87 12.58
C HIS A 3 -10.60 -11.45 12.88
N GLY A 4 -10.57 -10.54 11.89
CA GLY A 4 -10.06 -9.19 12.07
C GLY A 4 -8.52 -9.09 12.17
N TRP A 5 -7.80 -10.07 11.64
CA TRP A 5 -6.34 -10.09 11.62
C TRP A 5 -5.79 -9.63 10.28
N ILE A 6 -4.53 -9.18 10.29
CA ILE A 6 -3.76 -8.80 9.09
C ILE A 6 -2.47 -9.61 9.06
N ASP A 7 -2.08 -10.01 7.86
CA ASP A 7 -0.77 -10.55 7.55
C ASP A 7 0.28 -9.41 7.61
N GLY A 8 1.41 -9.72 8.20
CA GLY A 8 2.53 -8.80 8.33
C GLY A 8 3.77 -9.32 7.58
N VAL A 9 4.90 -9.37 8.28
CA VAL A 9 6.15 -9.80 7.68
C VAL A 9 6.10 -11.28 7.29
N LYS A 10 6.53 -11.57 6.07
CA LYS A 10 6.80 -12.91 5.55
C LYS A 10 8.31 -13.08 5.42
N ARG A 11 8.84 -14.22 5.85
CA ARG A 11 10.26 -14.58 5.67
C ARG A 11 10.38 -16.04 5.31
N SER A 12 11.42 -16.39 4.55
CA SER A 12 11.76 -17.79 4.29
C SER A 12 12.07 -18.51 5.61
N ASN A 13 11.65 -19.76 5.70
CA ASN A 13 12.01 -20.66 6.79
C ASN A 13 13.03 -21.70 6.31
N ASP A 14 12.74 -22.31 5.17
CA ASP A 14 13.58 -23.24 4.43
C ASP A 14 13.23 -23.17 2.92
N ASP A 15 13.76 -24.11 2.12
CA ASP A 15 13.55 -24.14 0.67
C ASP A 15 12.09 -24.39 0.26
N LYS A 16 11.26 -24.91 1.14
CA LYS A 16 9.87 -25.33 0.87
C LYS A 16 8.85 -24.53 1.65
N THR A 17 9.24 -23.89 2.76
CA THR A 17 8.31 -23.27 3.69
C THR A 17 8.68 -21.82 3.99
N PHE A 18 7.70 -21.07 4.49
CA PHE A 18 7.90 -19.70 4.96
C PHE A 18 7.12 -19.44 6.25
N LEU A 19 7.59 -18.50 7.02
CA LEU A 19 6.93 -18.00 8.21
C LEU A 19 6.15 -16.73 7.85
N GLN A 20 4.87 -16.69 8.22
CA GLN A 20 4.00 -15.54 8.04
C GLN A 20 3.52 -15.05 9.40
N ARG A 21 3.83 -13.80 9.71
CA ARG A 21 3.30 -13.15 10.92
C ARG A 21 1.87 -12.71 10.70
N PHE A 22 1.00 -12.99 11.65
CA PHE A 22 -0.36 -12.46 11.72
C PHE A 22 -0.55 -11.67 13.01
N THR A 23 -1.26 -10.54 12.93
CA THR A 23 -1.59 -9.70 14.10
C THR A 23 -3.03 -9.21 14.01
N PRO A 24 -3.71 -8.97 15.15
CA PRO A 24 -5.00 -8.28 15.14
C PRO A 24 -4.88 -6.90 14.48
N ARG A 25 -5.90 -6.51 13.73
CA ARG A 25 -5.96 -5.17 13.16
C ARG A 25 -6.17 -4.12 14.24
N SER A 26 -5.30 -3.10 14.25
CA SER A 26 -5.54 -1.90 15.04
C SER A 26 -6.56 -0.99 14.36
N PRO A 27 -7.20 -0.06 15.10
CA PRO A 27 -8.08 0.96 14.53
C PRO A 27 -7.42 1.85 13.46
N ARG A 28 -6.08 1.93 13.47
CA ARG A 28 -5.27 2.72 12.53
C ARG A 28 -4.74 1.92 11.35
N SER A 29 -4.98 0.61 11.32
CA SER A 29 -4.51 -0.27 10.23
C SER A 29 -5.06 0.19 8.89
N ILE A 30 -4.17 0.37 7.92
CA ILE A 30 -4.56 0.67 6.54
C ILE A 30 -5.20 -0.55 5.87
N TRP A 31 -6.06 -0.30 4.90
CA TRP A 31 -6.71 -1.34 4.11
C TRP A 31 -6.23 -1.28 2.66
N SER A 32 -6.16 -2.43 2.02
CA SER A 32 -5.98 -2.51 0.56
C SER A 32 -7.33 -2.76 -0.12
N GLU A 33 -7.48 -2.30 -1.35
CA GLU A 33 -8.67 -2.61 -2.17
C GLU A 33 -8.87 -4.11 -2.34
N VAL A 34 -7.78 -4.90 -2.42
CA VAL A 34 -7.84 -6.36 -2.46
C VAL A 34 -8.49 -6.94 -1.20
N ASN A 35 -8.07 -6.46 -0.01
CA ASN A 35 -8.63 -6.94 1.24
C ASN A 35 -10.07 -6.48 1.45
N LYS A 36 -10.46 -5.29 0.96
CA LYS A 36 -11.86 -4.84 0.94
C LYS A 36 -12.72 -5.80 0.13
N LYS A 37 -12.32 -6.10 -1.11
CA LYS A 37 -13.04 -7.04 -2.00
C LYS A 37 -13.19 -8.42 -1.35
N LYS A 38 -12.10 -8.97 -0.78
CA LYS A 38 -12.14 -10.25 -0.07
C LYS A 38 -13.10 -10.25 1.12
N VAL A 39 -13.08 -9.19 1.92
CA VAL A 39 -14.01 -9.07 3.07
C VAL A 39 -15.47 -9.00 2.60
N GLN A 40 -15.77 -8.26 1.54
CA GLN A 40 -17.13 -8.22 0.99
C GLN A 40 -17.62 -9.60 0.55
N GLN A 41 -16.75 -10.38 -0.10
CA GLN A 41 -17.04 -11.76 -0.46
C GLN A 41 -17.28 -12.66 0.77
N LEU A 42 -16.43 -12.52 1.81
CA LEU A 42 -16.56 -13.28 3.06
C LEU A 42 -17.84 -12.92 3.84
N ILE A 43 -18.26 -11.65 3.82
CA ILE A 43 -19.55 -11.22 4.40
C ILE A 43 -20.70 -11.86 3.66
N LYS A 44 -20.69 -11.80 2.31
CA LYS A 44 -21.73 -12.43 1.48
C LYS A 44 -21.83 -13.94 1.71
N ALA A 45 -20.68 -14.60 1.88
CA ALA A 45 -20.60 -16.03 2.17
C ALA A 45 -20.87 -16.39 3.66
N LYS A 46 -21.19 -15.42 4.54
CA LYS A 46 -21.42 -15.60 5.99
C LYS A 46 -20.23 -16.24 6.73
N LEU A 47 -19.01 -16.05 6.23
CA LEU A 47 -17.77 -16.59 6.81
C LEU A 47 -17.08 -15.64 7.79
N MET A 48 -17.52 -14.40 7.90
CA MET A 48 -16.94 -13.44 8.83
C MET A 48 -17.36 -13.76 10.28
N ARG A 49 -16.38 -13.67 11.18
CA ARG A 49 -16.59 -13.79 12.62
C ARG A 49 -16.86 -12.42 13.26
N PRO A 50 -17.46 -12.36 14.46
CA PRO A 50 -17.78 -11.08 15.12
C PRO A 50 -16.60 -10.12 15.22
N ALA A 51 -15.41 -10.60 15.58
CA ALA A 51 -14.20 -9.79 15.65
C ALA A 51 -13.79 -9.20 14.28
N GLY A 52 -13.96 -9.96 13.20
CA GLY A 52 -13.73 -9.49 11.83
C GLY A 52 -14.71 -8.41 11.41
N LEU A 53 -15.99 -8.58 11.70
CA LEU A 53 -17.03 -7.57 11.46
C LEU A 53 -16.79 -6.29 12.26
N ALA A 54 -16.38 -6.42 13.53
CA ALA A 54 -15.99 -5.28 14.36
C ALA A 54 -14.81 -4.50 13.77
N ALA A 55 -13.77 -5.18 13.30
CA ALA A 55 -12.62 -4.54 12.64
C ALA A 55 -13.03 -3.77 11.37
N VAL A 56 -13.95 -4.32 10.58
CA VAL A 56 -14.51 -3.63 9.40
C VAL A 56 -15.33 -2.41 9.80
N LYS A 57 -16.17 -2.51 10.83
CA LYS A 57 -16.98 -1.39 11.36
C LYS A 57 -16.07 -0.25 11.79
N VAL A 58 -15.03 -0.53 12.56
CA VAL A 58 -14.03 0.46 13.00
C VAL A 58 -13.30 1.10 11.81
N ALA A 59 -12.91 0.31 10.80
CA ALA A 59 -12.24 0.84 9.62
C ALA A 59 -13.14 1.81 8.82
N LYS A 60 -14.43 1.52 8.74
CA LYS A 60 -15.43 2.39 8.08
C LYS A 60 -15.64 3.69 8.86
N SER A 61 -15.79 3.61 10.18
CA SER A 61 -16.02 4.80 11.02
C SER A 61 -14.81 5.74 11.09
N ASN A 62 -13.59 5.21 11.05
CA ASN A 62 -12.35 5.98 11.18
C ASN A 62 -11.72 6.38 9.83
N GLY A 63 -12.32 6.01 8.69
CA GLY A 63 -11.89 6.38 7.34
C GLY A 63 -10.82 5.53 6.65
N PRO A 64 -10.07 4.60 7.28
CA PRO A 64 -9.11 3.75 6.56
C PRO A 64 -9.74 2.86 5.49
N TRP A 65 -11.04 2.55 5.61
CA TRP A 65 -11.78 1.78 4.62
C TRP A 65 -11.90 2.52 3.29
N ASP A 66 -12.23 3.82 3.33
CA ASP A 66 -12.41 4.63 2.12
C ASP A 66 -11.09 5.07 1.50
N LYS A 67 -10.03 5.13 2.33
CA LYS A 67 -8.65 5.42 1.92
C LYS A 67 -7.83 4.17 1.61
N ALA A 68 -8.49 3.08 1.21
CA ALA A 68 -7.79 1.85 0.89
C ALA A 68 -6.85 2.04 -0.31
N TYR A 69 -5.64 1.51 -0.19
CA TYR A 69 -4.63 1.65 -1.24
C TYR A 69 -4.84 0.63 -2.37
N ALA A 70 -4.51 1.07 -3.59
CA ALA A 70 -4.62 0.26 -4.79
C ALA A 70 -3.48 -0.79 -4.87
N PRO A 71 -3.75 -1.99 -5.42
CA PRO A 71 -2.71 -2.97 -5.73
C PRO A 71 -1.82 -2.50 -6.89
N ALA A 72 -0.66 -3.13 -7.05
CA ALA A 72 0.32 -2.81 -8.09
C ALA A 72 -0.26 -2.82 -9.52
N SER A 73 -1.26 -3.67 -9.76
CA SER A 73 -1.91 -3.81 -11.07
C SER A 73 -2.79 -2.62 -11.48
N THR A 74 -3.25 -1.81 -10.52
CA THR A 74 -4.21 -0.71 -10.79
C THR A 74 -3.78 0.64 -10.21
N ILE A 75 -2.66 0.69 -9.48
CA ILE A 75 -2.18 1.94 -8.89
C ILE A 75 -1.79 2.93 -10.00
N GLN A 76 -2.32 4.14 -9.90
CA GLN A 76 -2.05 5.21 -10.86
C GLN A 76 -0.95 6.15 -10.35
N VAL A 77 -0.28 6.81 -11.29
CA VAL A 77 0.66 7.89 -10.97
C VAL A 77 -0.15 9.09 -10.48
N PRO A 78 0.05 9.53 -9.23
CA PRO A 78 -0.73 10.65 -8.71
C PRO A 78 -0.33 11.97 -9.36
N PRO A 79 -1.25 12.95 -9.45
CA PRO A 79 -1.04 14.20 -10.18
C PRO A 79 0.18 15.00 -9.73
N ASP A 80 0.44 15.05 -8.42
CA ASP A 80 1.59 15.76 -7.86
C ASP A 80 2.92 15.15 -8.29
N LEU A 81 3.03 13.81 -8.33
CA LEU A 81 4.19 13.11 -8.86
C LEU A 81 4.32 13.35 -10.38
N ALA A 82 3.22 13.28 -11.13
CA ALA A 82 3.24 13.52 -12.57
C ALA A 82 3.76 14.93 -12.90
N VAL A 83 3.32 15.94 -12.15
CA VAL A 83 3.79 17.33 -12.31
C VAL A 83 5.28 17.45 -11.96
N ALA A 84 5.71 16.82 -10.85
CA ALA A 84 7.12 16.87 -10.43
C ALA A 84 8.04 16.18 -11.45
N LEU A 85 7.63 15.04 -12.01
CA LEU A 85 8.38 14.34 -13.05
C LEU A 85 8.47 15.15 -14.36
N LYS A 86 7.41 15.88 -14.72
CA LYS A 86 7.45 16.79 -15.90
C LYS A 86 8.49 17.89 -15.75
N LYS A 87 8.75 18.35 -14.52
CA LYS A 87 9.75 19.39 -14.22
C LYS A 87 11.17 18.85 -14.11
N ASN A 88 11.35 17.53 -13.98
CA ASN A 88 12.66 16.89 -13.83
C ASN A 88 12.78 15.72 -14.82
N THR A 89 13.35 16.01 -15.99
CA THR A 89 13.48 15.06 -17.11
C THR A 89 14.34 13.85 -16.74
N LYS A 90 15.38 14.03 -15.91
CA LYS A 90 16.26 12.95 -15.46
C LYS A 90 15.52 11.98 -14.55
N ALA A 91 14.80 12.50 -13.53
CA ALA A 91 13.95 11.69 -12.66
C ALA A 91 12.83 10.99 -13.45
N LYS A 92 12.23 11.67 -14.44
CA LYS A 92 11.22 11.08 -15.31
C LYS A 92 11.77 9.93 -16.14
N GLY A 93 12.92 10.11 -16.79
CA GLY A 93 13.58 9.05 -17.58
C GLY A 93 13.81 7.80 -16.73
N PHE A 94 14.34 7.96 -15.51
CA PHE A 94 14.54 6.83 -14.60
C PHE A 94 13.19 6.21 -14.15
N PHE A 95 12.21 7.03 -13.79
CA PHE A 95 10.89 6.52 -13.38
C PHE A 95 10.21 5.69 -14.48
N ASP A 96 10.37 6.07 -15.73
CA ASP A 96 9.76 5.37 -16.88
C ASP A 96 10.41 3.97 -17.09
N THR A 97 11.65 3.77 -16.63
CA THR A 97 12.31 2.43 -16.65
C THR A 97 11.83 1.52 -15.51
N LEU A 98 11.22 2.08 -14.47
CA LEU A 98 10.81 1.29 -13.32
C LEU A 98 9.56 0.45 -13.62
N THR A 99 9.62 -0.82 -13.27
CA THR A 99 8.52 -1.78 -13.42
C THR A 99 8.22 -2.53 -12.11
N GLY A 100 7.10 -3.23 -12.07
CA GLY A 100 6.73 -4.16 -11.00
C GLY A 100 6.88 -3.55 -9.60
N THR A 101 7.59 -4.27 -8.73
CA THR A 101 7.74 -3.91 -7.31
C THR A 101 8.44 -2.58 -7.08
N LYS A 102 9.45 -2.24 -7.92
CA LYS A 102 10.20 -0.99 -7.78
C LYS A 102 9.31 0.23 -8.05
N ARG A 103 8.55 0.22 -9.14
CA ARG A 103 7.59 1.29 -9.45
C ARG A 103 6.50 1.39 -8.39
N TYR A 104 5.93 0.26 -7.99
CA TYR A 104 4.90 0.20 -6.96
C TYR A 104 5.37 0.77 -5.62
N ALA A 105 6.63 0.53 -5.22
CA ALA A 105 7.17 1.01 -3.97
C ALA A 105 7.12 2.54 -3.82
N PHE A 106 7.35 3.30 -4.88
CA PHE A 106 7.20 4.76 -4.90
C PHE A 106 5.73 5.17 -4.80
N LEU A 107 4.88 4.60 -5.65
CA LEU A 107 3.46 4.97 -5.75
C LEU A 107 2.69 4.64 -4.47
N HIS A 108 2.89 3.45 -3.91
CA HIS A 108 2.25 3.02 -2.66
C HIS A 108 2.64 3.92 -1.48
N ARG A 109 3.92 4.29 -1.36
CA ARG A 109 4.38 5.17 -0.28
C ARG A 109 3.79 6.59 -0.38
N LEU A 110 3.56 7.10 -1.58
CA LEU A 110 2.84 8.36 -1.77
C LEU A 110 1.36 8.20 -1.43
N GLN A 111 0.70 7.16 -1.94
CA GLN A 111 -0.71 6.93 -1.70
C GLN A 111 -1.04 6.73 -0.21
N THR A 112 -0.15 6.10 0.55
CA THR A 112 -0.34 5.82 1.99
C THR A 112 0.14 6.93 2.92
N ALA A 113 0.65 8.04 2.40
CA ALA A 113 0.99 9.21 3.20
C ALA A 113 -0.29 9.85 3.78
N LYS A 114 -0.39 9.88 5.12
CA LYS A 114 -1.60 10.37 5.81
C LYS A 114 -1.63 11.89 5.98
N ARG A 115 -0.47 12.53 6.03
CA ARG A 115 -0.30 13.98 6.24
C ARG A 115 0.31 14.60 4.99
N ASP A 116 -0.18 15.77 4.60
CA ASP A 116 0.30 16.48 3.40
C ASP A 116 1.79 16.83 3.51
N GLU A 117 2.26 17.21 4.69
CA GLU A 117 3.68 17.45 4.95
C GLU A 117 4.53 16.17 4.71
N THR A 118 4.06 15.01 5.20
CA THR A 118 4.74 13.73 4.98
C THR A 118 4.75 13.37 3.50
N ARG A 119 3.65 13.65 2.80
CA ARG A 119 3.53 13.41 1.37
C ARG A 119 4.49 14.30 0.58
N ALA A 120 4.56 15.59 0.89
CA ALA A 120 5.45 16.55 0.26
C ALA A 120 6.94 16.16 0.46
N LYS A 121 7.33 15.81 1.70
CA LYS A 121 8.69 15.33 2.01
C LYS A 121 9.04 14.07 1.23
N ARG A 122 8.11 13.11 1.15
CA ARG A 122 8.32 11.89 0.36
C ARG A 122 8.45 12.18 -1.13
N LEU A 123 7.60 13.06 -1.67
CA LEU A 123 7.66 13.44 -3.08
C LEU A 123 9.03 14.05 -3.43
N ALA A 124 9.50 15.01 -2.64
CA ALA A 124 10.82 15.62 -2.84
C ALA A 124 11.96 14.59 -2.77
N LEU A 125 11.94 13.73 -1.74
CA LEU A 125 12.91 12.65 -1.59
C LEU A 125 12.90 11.69 -2.80
N PHE A 126 11.71 11.31 -3.29
CA PHE A 126 11.58 10.37 -4.40
C PHE A 126 12.09 10.96 -5.72
N ILE A 127 11.82 12.24 -5.97
CA ILE A 127 12.39 12.92 -7.15
C ILE A 127 13.93 12.93 -7.05
N ALA A 128 14.50 13.27 -5.90
CA ALA A 128 15.94 13.26 -5.71
C ALA A 128 16.56 11.84 -5.86
N MET A 129 15.91 10.79 -5.35
CA MET A 129 16.34 9.41 -5.56
C MET A 129 16.33 9.03 -7.04
N MET A 130 15.23 9.30 -7.75
CA MET A 130 15.09 9.01 -9.18
C MET A 130 16.10 9.78 -10.03
N GLU A 131 16.43 11.00 -9.65
CA GLU A 131 17.45 11.81 -10.30
C GLU A 131 18.85 11.20 -10.19
N ARG A 132 19.13 10.49 -9.08
CA ARG A 132 20.37 9.72 -8.87
C ARG A 132 20.31 8.30 -9.42
N GLY A 133 19.20 7.87 -10.01
CA GLY A 133 19.00 6.50 -10.51
C GLY A 133 18.81 5.48 -9.38
N GLU A 134 18.33 5.91 -8.22
CA GLU A 134 18.11 5.06 -7.05
C GLU A 134 16.65 4.59 -6.96
N ALA A 135 16.45 3.32 -6.56
CA ALA A 135 15.14 2.74 -6.32
C ALA A 135 15.11 1.98 -4.98
N PHE A 136 13.89 1.77 -4.46
CA PHE A 136 13.67 0.84 -3.34
C PHE A 136 13.90 -0.60 -3.81
N HIS A 137 14.40 -1.44 -2.90
CA HIS A 137 14.62 -2.88 -3.17
C HIS A 137 15.62 -3.12 -4.32
N GLN A 138 16.79 -2.52 -4.21
CA GLN A 138 17.92 -2.86 -5.05
C GLN A 138 18.42 -4.26 -4.75
#